data_87545da7bde6dc756a6b715f74373d47
#
_entry.id   87545da7bde6dc756a6b715f74373d47
#
_cell.length_a   1.000
_cell.length_b   1.000
_cell.length_c   1.000
_cell.angle_alpha   90.00
_cell.angle_beta   90.00
_cell.angle_gamma   90.00
#
_symmetry.space_group_name_H-M   'P 1'
#
loop_
_entity.id
_entity.type
_entity.pdbx_description
1 polymer ?
#
loop_
_entity_poly.entity_id
_entity_poly.type
_entity_poly.pdbx_seq_one_letter_code
_entity_poly.pdbx_strand_id
1 'polypeptide(L)'
;MDGTTWYCGEQVKDLESFDGDNPKLPELVKIDGSFKAGRDRDKPGIIFQADPKAGQVYLEEFSLGNAEDVTEILSTTYKFGVNHELDRGVPKSLAQQLCAGDCVVTRNYSLLEPGAFARKYYAPGIGAFLEVNPKTRDVVQLVGCNFDPKCAALPAH
;
A
#
# COMPACT_ATOMS: atom_id res chain seq x y z
N MET A 1 -1.37 14.06 -19.65
CA MET A 1 -1.60 13.15 -18.50
C MET A 1 -1.34 13.97 -17.26
N ASP A 2 -2.19 13.88 -16.25
CA ASP A 2 -2.10 14.70 -15.03
C ASP A 2 -1.11 14.15 -13.98
N GLY A 3 -0.53 12.97 -14.20
CA GLY A 3 0.39 12.31 -13.26
C GLY A 3 -0.28 11.39 -12.25
N THR A 4 -1.60 11.21 -12.31
CA THR A 4 -2.33 10.25 -11.48
C THR A 4 -1.94 8.82 -11.87
N THR A 5 -1.65 7.98 -10.88
CA THR A 5 -1.36 6.56 -11.06
C THR A 5 -2.64 5.75 -10.92
N TRP A 6 -3.07 5.12 -12.01
CA TRP A 6 -4.31 4.34 -12.08
C TRP A 6 -4.07 2.88 -11.78
N TYR A 7 -5.01 2.26 -11.08
CA TYR A 7 -5.07 0.82 -10.83
C TYR A 7 -6.09 0.16 -11.75
N CYS A 8 -5.59 -0.50 -12.78
CA CYS A 8 -6.45 -1.09 -13.81
C CYS A 8 -6.77 -2.57 -13.58
N GLY A 9 -6.20 -3.16 -12.55
CA GLY A 9 -6.48 -4.55 -12.17
C GLY A 9 -5.27 -5.29 -11.64
N GLU A 10 -5.57 -6.41 -11.00
CA GLU A 10 -4.58 -7.35 -10.49
C GLU A 10 -5.02 -8.80 -10.66
N GLN A 11 -4.11 -9.71 -10.49
CA GLN A 11 -4.35 -11.14 -10.44
C GLN A 11 -3.84 -11.70 -9.11
N VAL A 12 -4.76 -11.99 -8.22
CA VAL A 12 -4.47 -12.66 -6.94
C VAL A 12 -4.44 -14.18 -7.16
N LYS A 13 -3.49 -14.85 -6.50
CA LYS A 13 -3.39 -16.31 -6.47
C LYS A 13 -2.92 -16.74 -5.10
N ASP A 14 -3.83 -17.26 -4.30
CA ASP A 14 -3.49 -17.89 -3.04
C ASP A 14 -3.15 -19.35 -3.29
N LEU A 15 -1.94 -19.72 -2.91
CA LEU A 15 -1.40 -21.06 -3.09
C LEU A 15 -1.16 -21.68 -1.72
N GLU A 16 -1.74 -22.86 -1.47
CA GLU A 16 -1.54 -23.62 -0.24
C GLU A 16 -0.94 -24.99 -0.55
N SER A 17 -0.14 -25.50 0.40
CA SER A 17 0.35 -26.89 0.37
C SER A 17 -0.27 -27.66 1.52
N PHE A 18 -0.88 -28.79 1.25
CA PHE A 18 -1.58 -29.59 2.24
C PHE A 18 -0.68 -30.67 2.84
N ASP A 19 -0.88 -30.99 4.14
CA ASP A 19 -0.01 -31.91 4.89
C ASP A 19 -0.04 -33.36 4.39
N GLY A 20 -1.10 -33.77 3.71
CA GLY A 20 -1.26 -35.11 3.14
C GLY A 20 -0.60 -35.32 1.77
N ASP A 21 -0.11 -34.27 1.12
CA ASP A 21 0.35 -34.36 -0.25
C ASP A 21 1.79 -34.88 -0.36
N ASN A 22 2.00 -35.71 -1.38
CA ASN A 22 3.33 -36.24 -1.69
C ASN A 22 3.52 -36.35 -3.22
N PRO A 23 4.29 -35.46 -3.88
CA PRO A 23 5.04 -34.35 -3.27
C PRO A 23 4.12 -33.20 -2.81
N LYS A 24 4.55 -32.43 -1.81
CA LYS A 24 3.87 -31.21 -1.37
C LYS A 24 4.05 -30.11 -2.44
N LEU A 25 3.11 -29.99 -3.35
CA LEU A 25 3.06 -28.94 -4.36
C LEU A 25 2.00 -27.91 -3.97
N PRO A 26 2.29 -26.60 -4.15
CA PRO A 26 1.28 -25.58 -3.91
C PRO A 26 0.11 -25.72 -4.89
N GLU A 27 -1.10 -25.75 -4.37
CA GLU A 27 -2.34 -25.75 -5.15
C GLU A 27 -3.01 -24.38 -5.08
N LEU A 28 -3.62 -23.96 -6.19
CA LEU A 28 -4.40 -22.72 -6.22
C LEU A 28 -5.72 -22.93 -5.46
N VAL A 29 -5.87 -22.30 -4.30
CA VAL A 29 -7.07 -22.43 -3.47
C VAL A 29 -8.01 -21.23 -3.59
N LYS A 30 -7.49 -20.04 -3.95
CA LYS A 30 -8.27 -18.80 -3.99
C LYS A 30 -7.74 -17.82 -5.03
N ILE A 31 -8.66 -17.08 -5.65
CA ILE A 31 -8.37 -15.97 -6.58
C ILE A 31 -9.18 -14.70 -6.24
N ASP A 32 -9.79 -14.66 -5.05
CA ASP A 32 -10.60 -13.53 -4.60
C ASP A 32 -9.75 -12.26 -4.57
N GLY A 33 -10.35 -11.11 -4.89
CA GLY A 33 -9.66 -9.84 -5.05
C GLY A 33 -9.11 -9.58 -6.46
N SER A 34 -9.02 -10.62 -7.31
CA SER A 34 -8.61 -10.41 -8.71
C SER A 34 -9.65 -9.58 -9.46
N PHE A 35 -9.21 -8.52 -10.13
CA PHE A 35 -10.10 -7.70 -10.96
C PHE A 35 -9.39 -7.14 -12.19
N LYS A 36 -10.17 -6.66 -13.16
CA LYS A 36 -9.65 -5.99 -14.36
C LYS A 36 -10.63 -4.93 -14.84
N ALA A 37 -10.20 -3.68 -14.86
CA ALA A 37 -10.98 -2.58 -15.37
C ALA A 37 -11.52 -2.84 -16.79
N GLY A 38 -12.82 -2.57 -17.00
CA GLY A 38 -13.52 -2.85 -18.24
C GLY A 38 -14.05 -4.27 -18.39
N ARG A 39 -13.84 -5.17 -17.43
CA ARG A 39 -14.43 -6.49 -17.34
C ARG A 39 -15.34 -6.57 -16.11
N ASP A 40 -16.42 -7.34 -16.18
CA ASP A 40 -17.36 -7.64 -15.08
C ASP A 40 -17.90 -6.41 -14.34
N ARG A 41 -17.97 -5.25 -15.02
CA ARG A 41 -18.32 -3.91 -14.53
C ARG A 41 -17.24 -3.23 -13.67
N ASP A 42 -16.06 -3.82 -13.57
CA ASP A 42 -14.94 -3.23 -12.85
C ASP A 42 -14.48 -1.95 -13.53
N LYS A 43 -14.04 -1.00 -12.72
CA LYS A 43 -13.51 0.28 -13.15
C LYS A 43 -12.08 0.46 -12.69
N PRO A 44 -11.28 1.32 -13.34
CA PRO A 44 -9.98 1.66 -12.81
C PRO A 44 -10.13 2.42 -11.48
N GLY A 45 -9.37 2.02 -10.48
CA GLY A 45 -9.17 2.76 -9.24
C GLY A 45 -7.96 3.69 -9.33
N ILE A 46 -7.56 4.28 -8.22
CA ILE A 46 -6.42 5.19 -8.13
C ILE A 46 -5.44 4.68 -7.08
N ILE A 47 -4.22 4.34 -7.49
CA ILE A 47 -3.14 4.02 -6.55
C ILE A 47 -2.62 5.29 -5.87
N PHE A 48 -2.39 6.36 -6.67
CA PHE A 48 -1.86 7.60 -6.15
C PHE A 48 -2.29 8.80 -7.01
N GLN A 49 -2.77 9.86 -6.38
CA GLN A 49 -3.19 11.09 -7.07
C GLN A 49 -1.99 11.98 -7.39
N ALA A 50 -2.02 12.65 -8.54
CA ALA A 50 -0.97 13.59 -8.97
C ALA A 50 -0.80 14.79 -8.02
N ASP A 51 -1.91 15.27 -7.44
CA ASP A 51 -1.95 16.39 -6.48
C ASP A 51 -2.70 15.97 -5.22
N PRO A 52 -2.05 15.16 -4.35
CA PRO A 52 -2.68 14.63 -3.14
C PRO A 52 -2.95 15.73 -2.13
N LYS A 53 -4.13 15.73 -1.50
CA LYS A 53 -4.52 16.67 -0.44
C LYS A 53 -5.04 15.90 0.76
N ALA A 54 -4.60 16.29 1.96
CA ALA A 54 -5.07 15.69 3.20
C ALA A 54 -6.61 15.75 3.29
N GLY A 55 -7.21 14.66 3.71
CA GLY A 55 -8.65 14.47 3.79
C GLY A 55 -9.33 13.99 2.50
N GLN A 56 -8.61 13.86 1.39
CA GLN A 56 -9.17 13.22 0.19
C GLN A 56 -9.36 11.73 0.41
N VAL A 57 -10.47 11.21 -0.12
CA VAL A 57 -10.83 9.78 -0.08
C VAL A 57 -11.20 9.33 -1.48
N TYR A 58 -10.67 8.18 -1.91
CA TYR A 58 -10.95 7.60 -3.23
C TYR A 58 -10.84 6.08 -3.20
N LEU A 59 -11.44 5.42 -4.19
CA LEU A 59 -11.29 3.98 -4.38
C LEU A 59 -9.94 3.67 -5.01
N GLU A 60 -9.15 2.85 -4.32
CA GLU A 60 -7.92 2.25 -4.85
C GLU A 60 -8.28 1.08 -5.76
N GLU A 61 -9.27 0.28 -5.38
CA GLU A 61 -9.83 -0.81 -6.16
C GLU A 61 -11.32 -0.60 -6.38
N PHE A 62 -11.80 -0.90 -7.58
CA PHE A 62 -13.19 -0.69 -7.93
C PHE A 62 -13.78 -1.92 -8.63
N SER A 63 -13.96 -2.98 -7.88
CA SER A 63 -14.65 -4.21 -8.26
C SER A 63 -15.65 -4.58 -7.18
N LEU A 64 -16.91 -4.20 -7.39
CA LEU A 64 -17.96 -4.27 -6.36
C LEU A 64 -18.19 -5.70 -5.85
N GLY A 65 -18.11 -5.87 -4.54
CA GLY A 65 -18.26 -7.16 -3.86
C GLY A 65 -17.05 -8.09 -3.96
N ASN A 66 -15.95 -7.63 -4.56
CA ASN A 66 -14.74 -8.45 -4.77
C ASN A 66 -13.46 -7.73 -4.33
N ALA A 67 -13.24 -6.49 -4.78
CA ALA A 67 -12.09 -5.67 -4.40
C ALA A 67 -12.56 -4.21 -4.26
N GLU A 68 -12.71 -3.74 -3.02
CA GLU A 68 -13.26 -2.41 -2.69
C GLU A 68 -12.34 -1.67 -1.71
N ASP A 69 -11.07 -1.59 -2.06
CA ASP A 69 -10.10 -0.88 -1.24
C ASP A 69 -10.21 0.64 -1.42
N VAL A 70 -10.16 1.32 -0.29
CA VAL A 70 -10.28 2.76 -0.19
C VAL A 70 -9.00 3.36 0.35
N THR A 71 -8.55 4.42 -0.27
CA THR A 71 -7.44 5.25 0.21
C THR A 71 -7.96 6.58 0.75
N GLU A 72 -7.55 6.91 1.98
CA GLU A 72 -7.71 8.21 2.61
C GLU A 72 -6.34 8.86 2.79
N ILE A 73 -6.15 10.10 2.33
CA ILE A 73 -4.89 10.84 2.52
C ILE A 73 -4.88 11.48 3.90
N LEU A 74 -3.99 11.01 4.78
CA LEU A 74 -3.86 11.50 6.15
C LEU A 74 -2.93 12.71 6.27
N SER A 75 -1.87 12.77 5.46
CA SER A 75 -0.89 13.84 5.46
C SER A 75 -0.18 13.94 4.12
N THR A 76 0.22 15.14 3.74
CA THR A 76 1.08 15.41 2.57
C THR A 76 2.41 16.07 2.98
N THR A 77 2.62 16.22 4.28
CA THR A 77 3.79 16.90 4.86
C THR A 77 4.40 16.09 6.01
N TYR A 78 4.33 14.75 5.88
CA TYR A 78 4.80 13.88 6.95
C TYR A 78 6.31 14.00 7.16
N LYS A 79 6.66 14.10 8.46
CA LYS A 79 8.01 14.03 8.99
C LYS A 79 7.96 13.27 10.31
N PHE A 80 8.87 12.32 10.49
CA PHE A 80 8.95 11.55 11.74
C PHE A 80 9.22 12.46 12.96
N GLY A 81 8.47 12.24 14.03
CA GLY A 81 8.58 12.99 15.29
C GLY A 81 7.63 14.18 15.39
N VAL A 82 6.84 14.48 14.35
CA VAL A 82 5.86 15.59 14.38
C VAL A 82 4.45 15.13 14.75
N ASN A 83 4.05 13.95 14.32
CA ASN A 83 2.72 13.38 14.61
C ASN A 83 2.87 11.95 15.14
N HIS A 84 2.73 11.78 16.45
CA HIS A 84 2.91 10.49 17.13
C HIS A 84 1.95 9.40 16.65
N GLU A 85 0.73 9.75 16.20
CA GLU A 85 -0.19 8.76 15.65
C GLU A 85 0.32 8.21 14.31
N LEU A 86 0.85 9.07 13.46
CA LEU A 86 1.44 8.65 12.19
C LEU A 86 2.80 7.96 12.37
N ASP A 87 3.49 8.18 13.51
CA ASP A 87 4.79 7.54 13.79
C ASP A 87 4.64 6.10 14.35
N ARG A 88 3.42 5.71 14.75
CA ARG A 88 3.20 4.41 15.39
C ARG A 88 3.53 3.25 14.45
N GLY A 89 4.52 2.43 14.82
CA GLY A 89 5.00 1.29 14.04
C GLY A 89 5.98 1.64 12.93
N VAL A 90 6.30 2.92 12.75
CA VAL A 90 7.20 3.38 11.68
C VAL A 90 8.67 3.19 12.09
N PRO A 91 9.51 2.53 11.29
CA PRO A 91 10.95 2.48 11.49
C PRO A 91 11.56 3.88 11.41
N LYS A 92 12.03 4.40 12.57
CA LYS A 92 12.51 5.78 12.70
C LYS A 92 13.60 6.14 11.70
N SER A 93 14.62 5.29 11.57
CA SER A 93 15.77 5.53 10.68
C SER A 93 15.35 5.65 9.22
N LEU A 94 14.47 4.75 8.77
CA LEU A 94 13.93 4.75 7.40
C LEU A 94 13.14 6.03 7.13
N ALA A 95 12.20 6.38 8.02
CA ALA A 95 11.38 7.57 7.85
C ALA A 95 12.20 8.87 7.89
N GLN A 96 13.22 8.96 8.76
CA GLN A 96 14.09 10.14 8.81
C GLN A 96 14.99 10.29 7.58
N GLN A 97 15.36 9.17 6.94
CA GLN A 97 16.14 9.19 5.72
C GLN A 97 15.31 9.64 4.51
N LEU A 98 14.03 9.23 4.43
CA LEU A 98 13.20 9.43 3.25
C LEU A 98 12.23 10.59 3.35
N CYS A 99 11.85 11.04 4.57
CA CYS A 99 10.81 12.05 4.79
C CYS A 99 11.35 13.31 5.48
N ALA A 100 11.51 14.37 4.72
CA ALA A 100 11.95 15.67 5.23
C ALA A 100 10.78 16.64 5.58
N GLY A 101 9.54 16.19 5.56
CA GLY A 101 8.33 16.99 5.67
C GLY A 101 7.57 17.12 4.35
N ASP A 102 7.80 16.18 3.46
CA ASP A 102 7.28 16.15 2.09
C ASP A 102 6.69 14.78 1.72
N CYS A 103 6.65 13.84 2.66
CA CYS A 103 6.05 12.52 2.43
C CYS A 103 4.53 12.58 2.54
N VAL A 104 3.88 11.77 1.71
CA VAL A 104 2.45 11.52 1.79
C VAL A 104 2.20 10.27 2.64
N VAL A 105 1.21 10.34 3.52
CA VAL A 105 0.74 9.18 4.30
C VAL A 105 -0.71 8.95 3.97
N THR A 106 -1.04 7.70 3.68
CA THR A 106 -2.41 7.27 3.44
C THR A 106 -2.85 6.26 4.49
N ARG A 107 -4.17 6.15 4.65
CA ARG A 107 -4.85 5.03 5.29
C ARG A 107 -5.55 4.24 4.19
N ASN A 108 -5.22 2.97 4.10
CA ASN A 108 -5.82 2.05 3.14
C ASN A 108 -6.67 1.03 3.91
N TYR A 109 -7.93 0.87 3.51
CA TYR A 109 -8.87 -0.03 4.18
C TYR A 109 -9.87 -0.60 3.17
N SER A 110 -10.35 -1.81 3.42
CA SER A 110 -11.38 -2.42 2.59
C SER A 110 -12.78 -2.18 3.16
N LEU A 111 -13.73 -1.89 2.28
CA LEU A 111 -15.15 -1.83 2.64
C LEU A 111 -15.71 -3.24 2.92
N LEU A 112 -15.07 -4.27 2.36
CA LEU A 112 -15.43 -5.68 2.53
C LEU A 112 -14.93 -6.27 3.85
N GLU A 113 -13.87 -5.65 4.45
CA GLU A 113 -13.24 -6.11 5.70
C GLU A 113 -13.26 -5.01 6.79
N PRO A 114 -14.41 -4.76 7.43
CA PRO A 114 -14.54 -3.69 8.40
C PRO A 114 -13.53 -3.79 9.56
N GLY A 115 -12.78 -2.72 9.75
CA GLY A 115 -11.83 -2.60 10.86
C GLY A 115 -10.39 -3.03 10.56
N ALA A 116 -10.12 -3.66 9.42
CA ALA A 116 -8.77 -3.84 8.90
C ALA A 116 -8.32 -2.55 8.20
N PHE A 117 -7.09 -2.12 8.45
CA PHE A 117 -6.46 -1.02 7.72
C PHE A 117 -4.96 -1.05 7.86
N ALA A 118 -4.27 -0.52 6.84
CA ALA A 118 -2.86 -0.24 6.85
C ALA A 118 -2.59 1.25 6.61
N ARG A 119 -1.38 1.72 6.91
CA ARG A 119 -0.87 3.01 6.47
C ARG A 119 0.23 2.80 5.47
N LYS A 120 0.15 3.49 4.33
CA LYS A 120 1.22 3.50 3.33
C LYS A 120 1.90 4.87 3.35
N TYR A 121 3.22 4.86 3.21
CA TYR A 121 4.07 6.05 3.24
C TYR A 121 4.78 6.19 1.90
N TYR A 122 4.68 7.37 1.31
CA TYR A 122 5.21 7.66 -0.02
C TYR A 122 6.22 8.80 0.07
N ALA A 123 7.42 8.58 -0.45
CA ALA A 123 8.45 9.60 -0.53
C ALA A 123 8.56 10.16 -1.96
N PRO A 124 8.76 11.48 -2.13
CA PRO A 124 8.94 12.10 -3.44
C PRO A 124 10.07 11.47 -4.24
N GLY A 125 9.79 11.12 -5.50
CA GLY A 125 10.74 10.49 -6.42
C GLY A 125 10.98 8.99 -6.18
N ILE A 126 10.53 8.44 -5.05
CA ILE A 126 10.72 7.03 -4.68
C ILE A 126 9.40 6.24 -4.81
N GLY A 127 8.30 6.83 -4.38
CA GLY A 127 6.99 6.17 -4.30
C GLY A 127 6.74 5.55 -2.93
N ALA A 128 5.93 4.48 -2.91
CA ALA A 128 5.63 3.76 -1.67
C ALA A 128 6.91 3.08 -1.13
N PHE A 129 7.29 3.41 0.10
CA PHE A 129 8.48 2.85 0.73
C PHE A 129 8.20 2.10 2.02
N LEU A 130 7.01 2.25 2.56
CA LEU A 130 6.64 1.64 3.83
C LEU A 130 5.13 1.41 3.89
N GLU A 131 4.75 0.24 4.37
CA GLU A 131 3.40 -0.06 4.81
C GLU A 131 3.43 -0.55 6.26
N VAL A 132 2.52 -0.06 7.08
CA VAL A 132 2.42 -0.40 8.50
C VAL A 132 0.98 -0.74 8.84
N ASN A 133 0.75 -1.89 9.44
CA ASN A 133 -0.49 -2.17 10.14
C ASN A 133 -0.35 -1.70 11.60
N PRO A 134 -1.00 -0.61 12.00
CA PRO A 134 -0.80 -0.04 13.35
C PRO A 134 -1.42 -0.87 14.48
N LYS A 135 -2.25 -1.88 14.17
CA LYS A 135 -2.85 -2.80 15.14
C LYS A 135 -1.95 -4.01 15.39
N THR A 136 -1.53 -4.71 14.33
CA THR A 136 -0.69 -5.91 14.41
C THR A 136 0.79 -5.57 14.54
N ARG A 137 1.20 -4.38 14.12
CA ARG A 137 2.58 -3.89 13.98
C ARG A 137 3.37 -4.57 12.87
N ASP A 138 2.66 -5.20 11.94
CA ASP A 138 3.29 -5.72 10.74
C ASP A 138 3.81 -4.58 9.89
N VAL A 139 5.01 -4.77 9.33
CA VAL A 139 5.71 -3.77 8.54
C VAL A 139 6.20 -4.41 7.25
N VAL A 140 5.87 -3.76 6.14
CA VAL A 140 6.47 -4.04 4.82
C VAL A 140 7.25 -2.80 4.41
N GLN A 141 8.53 -2.94 4.10
CA GLN A 141 9.37 -1.80 3.77
C GLN A 141 10.24 -2.02 2.54
N LEU A 142 10.54 -0.94 1.84
CA LEU A 142 11.55 -0.91 0.79
C LEU A 142 12.92 -1.22 1.41
N VAL A 143 13.65 -2.16 0.82
CA VAL A 143 14.99 -2.57 1.29
C VAL A 143 16.11 -1.89 0.50
N GLY A 144 15.81 -1.33 -0.66
CA GLY A 144 16.74 -0.60 -1.50
C GLY A 144 16.16 -0.31 -2.87
N CYS A 145 16.80 0.60 -3.61
CA CYS A 145 16.50 0.88 -5.00
C CYS A 145 17.78 1.22 -5.78
N ASN A 146 17.71 1.19 -7.10
CA ASN A 146 18.85 1.48 -7.99
C ASN A 146 18.69 2.75 -8.82
N PHE A 147 17.63 3.54 -8.57
CA PHE A 147 17.28 4.71 -9.38
C PHE A 147 17.37 6.04 -8.62
N ASP A 148 17.47 6.02 -7.28
CA ASP A 148 17.63 7.22 -6.45
C ASP A 148 18.65 6.95 -5.33
N PRO A 149 19.65 7.82 -5.13
CA PRO A 149 20.66 7.65 -4.08
C PRO A 149 20.09 7.63 -2.66
N LYS A 150 18.93 8.24 -2.41
CA LYS A 150 18.27 8.21 -1.10
C LYS A 150 17.82 6.81 -0.68
N CYS A 151 17.55 5.93 -1.62
CA CYS A 151 17.15 4.55 -1.34
C CYS A 151 18.16 3.49 -1.80
N ALA A 152 19.36 3.90 -2.24
CA ALA A 152 20.41 2.96 -2.62
C ALA A 152 20.96 2.14 -1.43
N ALA A 153 20.87 2.70 -0.21
CA ALA A 153 21.28 2.03 1.04
C ALA A 153 20.28 2.40 2.13
N LEU A 154 19.24 1.59 2.29
CA LEU A 154 18.24 1.77 3.33
C LEU A 154 18.60 0.95 4.59
N PRO A 155 18.21 1.45 5.79
CA PRO A 155 18.45 0.72 7.03
C PRO A 155 17.67 -0.60 7.01
N ALA A 156 18.34 -1.69 7.36
CA ALA A 156 17.67 -2.96 7.63
C ALA A 156 16.76 -2.83 8.85
N HIS A 157 15.66 -3.58 8.82
CA HIS A 157 14.72 -3.68 9.95
C HIS A 157 15.26 -4.69 10.96
#